data_5d048863bfb2d274fd22bec044fe79a5
#
_entry.id   5d048863bfb2d274fd22bec044fe79a5
#
_cell.length_a   1.000
_cell.length_b   1.000
_cell.length_c   1.000
_cell.angle_alpha   90.00
_cell.angle_beta   90.00
_cell.angle_gamma   90.00
#
_symmetry.space_group_name_H-M   'P 1'
#
loop_
_entity.id
_entity.type
_entity.pdbx_description
1 polymer ?
#
loop_
_entity_poly.entity_id
_entity_poly.type
_entity_poly.pdbx_seq_one_letter_code
_entity_poly.pdbx_strand_id
1 'polypeptide(L)'
;MPNARLPIPAASETGDPLLLTPGPLTTSKSVKAAMLHDWGSRDATFIRLNKEMRERITEAAGGAGTHTTVPMQGSGTFAVEAMIGSFVPKNGKLLILVNGAYGTRAARICQYAGRAYAVLETPEDTPPDLAKLEATLKADAAVTHVFVVHCETTSGILNPVREVAAIVARAGRRLLIDSMSAFGALPIDAREVRFDALASSSNKCLEGVPGFGFIVCDRQAIENAKGNAHSLSLDLHDQWKALEATGQYRFTPPIHAIVALHQAIAEFVAEGGVAGRGARYRENCRVLVEGLRAMGFETLLPDRLQAPIIVTFHMPRDPKFFISLLRTMPAATQPRREIFERKLFINVLHI
;
A
#
# COMPACT_ATOMS: atom_id res chain seq x y z
N MET A 1 0.79 -1.42 43.94
CA MET A 1 -0.32 -2.03 43.20
C MET A 1 0.20 -3.32 42.58
N PRO A 2 -0.48 -4.50 42.72
CA PRO A 2 0.03 -5.74 42.19
C PRO A 2 0.02 -5.66 40.65
N ASN A 3 1.12 -6.14 40.03
CA ASN A 3 1.28 -6.30 38.59
C ASN A 3 0.10 -7.12 38.01
N ALA A 4 -0.95 -6.44 37.56
CA ALA A 4 -1.91 -7.05 36.66
C ALA A 4 -1.14 -7.36 35.36
N ARG A 5 -0.78 -8.62 35.14
CA ARG A 5 -0.30 -9.09 33.85
C ARG A 5 -1.42 -8.80 32.86
N LEU A 6 -1.16 -7.90 31.90
CA LEU A 6 -2.04 -7.74 30.76
C LEU A 6 -2.26 -9.14 30.15
N PRO A 7 -3.49 -9.51 29.78
CA PRO A 7 -3.74 -10.79 29.16
C PRO A 7 -2.86 -10.87 27.88
N ILE A 8 -2.12 -11.98 27.75
CA ILE A 8 -1.38 -12.28 26.52
C ILE A 8 -2.43 -12.33 25.42
N PRO A 9 -2.25 -11.60 24.29
CA PRO A 9 -3.18 -11.66 23.19
C PRO A 9 -3.41 -13.12 22.79
N ALA A 10 -4.64 -13.49 22.53
CA ALA A 10 -4.97 -14.83 22.05
C ALA A 10 -4.08 -15.15 20.83
N ALA A 11 -3.49 -16.34 20.82
CA ALA A 11 -2.76 -16.82 19.65
C ALA A 11 -3.71 -16.79 18.45
N SER A 12 -3.17 -16.54 17.24
CA SER A 12 -3.96 -16.68 16.02
C SER A 12 -4.57 -18.09 15.93
N GLU A 13 -5.61 -18.28 15.13
CA GLU A 13 -6.24 -19.62 14.92
C GLU A 13 -5.23 -20.70 14.48
N THR A 14 -4.08 -20.31 13.96
CA THR A 14 -2.98 -21.19 13.53
C THR A 14 -1.89 -21.35 14.58
N GLY A 15 -1.98 -20.68 15.73
CA GLY A 15 -0.93 -20.65 16.74
C GLY A 15 0.23 -19.70 16.41
N ASP A 16 0.19 -19.01 15.28
CA ASP A 16 1.19 -18.02 14.90
C ASP A 16 1.03 -16.74 15.73
N PRO A 17 2.12 -15.96 15.92
CA PRO A 17 2.04 -14.69 16.60
C PRO A 17 1.17 -13.68 15.82
N LEU A 18 0.40 -12.85 16.53
CA LEU A 18 -0.25 -11.70 15.92
C LEU A 18 0.80 -10.64 15.55
N LEU A 19 0.90 -10.33 14.27
CA LEU A 19 1.85 -9.35 13.75
C LEU A 19 1.23 -7.96 13.81
N LEU A 20 1.67 -7.15 14.76
CA LEU A 20 1.23 -5.76 14.93
C LEU A 20 2.07 -4.77 14.08
N THR A 21 2.78 -5.25 13.07
CA THR A 21 3.58 -4.43 12.16
C THR A 21 2.70 -3.79 11.08
N PRO A 22 3.14 -2.71 10.42
CA PRO A 22 2.43 -2.14 9.27
C PRO A 22 2.25 -3.08 8.07
N GLY A 23 2.83 -4.26 8.13
CA GLY A 23 2.80 -5.34 7.16
C GLY A 23 4.19 -5.98 7.02
N PRO A 24 4.30 -7.31 6.89
CA PRO A 24 3.17 -8.22 6.67
C PRO A 24 2.29 -8.41 7.92
N LEU A 25 1.06 -8.86 7.68
CA LEU A 25 0.07 -9.18 8.71
C LEU A 25 0.00 -10.69 8.96
N THR A 26 -0.55 -11.08 10.11
CA THR A 26 -0.92 -12.48 10.35
C THR A 26 -2.06 -12.86 9.42
N THR A 27 -1.86 -13.90 8.61
CA THR A 27 -2.86 -14.38 7.66
C THR A 27 -3.76 -15.44 8.28
N SER A 28 -4.98 -15.60 7.75
CA SER A 28 -5.93 -16.62 8.16
C SER A 28 -5.43 -18.04 7.88
N LYS A 29 -6.07 -19.03 8.51
CA LYS A 29 -5.80 -20.45 8.26
C LYS A 29 -6.08 -20.84 6.80
N SER A 30 -7.16 -20.33 6.21
CA SER A 30 -7.55 -20.60 4.83
C SER A 30 -6.58 -20.01 3.81
N VAL A 31 -6.06 -18.79 4.04
CA VAL A 31 -5.02 -18.19 3.21
C VAL A 31 -3.74 -19.02 3.24
N LYS A 32 -3.33 -19.53 4.42
CA LYS A 32 -2.17 -20.43 4.53
C LYS A 32 -2.42 -21.78 3.85
N ALA A 33 -3.60 -22.36 4.03
CA ALA A 33 -3.98 -23.62 3.42
C ALA A 33 -4.00 -23.57 1.89
N ALA A 34 -4.34 -22.43 1.29
CA ALA A 34 -4.33 -22.25 -0.15
C ALA A 34 -2.94 -22.45 -0.77
N MET A 35 -1.85 -22.29 0.00
CA MET A 35 -0.48 -22.48 -0.45
C MET A 35 0.00 -23.93 -0.41
N LEU A 36 -0.78 -24.86 0.13
CA LEU A 36 -0.38 -26.27 0.29
C LEU A 36 -0.54 -27.11 -0.99
N HIS A 37 -1.02 -26.51 -2.07
CA HIS A 37 -1.21 -27.18 -3.36
C HIS A 37 -0.28 -26.57 -4.41
N ASP A 38 0.42 -27.45 -5.15
CA ASP A 38 1.25 -27.06 -6.28
C ASP A 38 0.40 -26.88 -7.53
N TRP A 39 0.56 -25.72 -8.18
CA TRP A 39 -0.15 -25.37 -9.42
C TRP A 39 0.85 -25.17 -10.56
N GLY A 40 0.51 -25.64 -11.73
CA GLY A 40 1.23 -25.26 -12.95
C GLY A 40 0.86 -23.83 -13.37
N SER A 41 1.84 -23.01 -13.70
CA SER A 41 1.59 -21.60 -14.10
C SER A 41 0.77 -21.48 -15.40
N ARG A 42 0.62 -22.57 -16.16
CA ARG A 42 -0.16 -22.65 -17.41
C ARG A 42 -1.43 -23.46 -17.25
N ASP A 43 -1.73 -23.96 -16.08
CA ASP A 43 -2.97 -24.70 -15.81
C ASP A 43 -4.19 -23.78 -15.99
N ALA A 44 -5.22 -24.28 -16.66
CA ALA A 44 -6.44 -23.52 -16.90
C ALA A 44 -7.08 -23.01 -15.59
N THR A 45 -6.99 -23.80 -14.52
CA THR A 45 -7.48 -23.42 -13.20
C THR A 45 -6.68 -22.24 -12.63
N PHE A 46 -5.32 -22.28 -12.69
CA PHE A 46 -4.50 -21.17 -12.21
C PHE A 46 -4.73 -19.89 -13.05
N ILE A 47 -4.85 -20.01 -14.36
CA ILE A 47 -5.16 -18.87 -15.25
C ILE A 47 -6.51 -18.24 -14.84
N ARG A 48 -7.53 -19.06 -14.56
CA ARG A 48 -8.84 -18.58 -14.11
C ARG A 48 -8.74 -17.86 -12.76
N LEU A 49 -8.08 -18.45 -11.75
CA LEU A 49 -7.88 -17.84 -10.43
C LEU A 49 -7.15 -16.50 -10.54
N ASN A 50 -6.11 -16.42 -11.37
CA ASN A 50 -5.40 -15.17 -11.61
C ASN A 50 -6.29 -14.10 -12.27
N LYS A 51 -7.12 -14.49 -13.23
CA LYS A 51 -8.09 -13.59 -13.88
C LYS A 51 -9.10 -13.06 -12.87
N GLU A 52 -9.74 -13.94 -12.11
CA GLU A 52 -10.71 -13.57 -11.06
C GLU A 52 -10.10 -12.62 -10.02
N MET A 53 -8.89 -12.91 -9.55
CA MET A 53 -8.14 -12.05 -8.64
C MET A 53 -7.95 -10.64 -9.22
N ARG A 54 -7.49 -10.53 -10.46
CA ARG A 54 -7.27 -9.26 -11.16
C ARG A 54 -8.56 -8.45 -11.29
N GLU A 55 -9.65 -9.11 -11.65
CA GLU A 55 -10.98 -8.50 -11.81
C GLU A 55 -11.48 -7.95 -10.47
N ARG A 56 -11.40 -8.74 -9.39
CA ARG A 56 -11.81 -8.31 -8.03
C ARG A 56 -11.01 -7.14 -7.49
N ILE A 57 -9.70 -7.12 -7.73
CA ILE A 57 -8.86 -5.97 -7.36
C ILE A 57 -9.27 -4.72 -8.14
N THR A 58 -9.52 -4.85 -9.45
CA THR A 58 -9.98 -3.75 -10.29
C THR A 58 -11.35 -3.21 -9.84
N GLU A 59 -12.29 -4.10 -9.50
CA GLU A 59 -13.58 -3.75 -8.92
C GLU A 59 -13.46 -3.00 -7.59
N ALA A 60 -12.56 -3.46 -6.70
CA ALA A 60 -12.30 -2.82 -5.40
C ALA A 60 -11.76 -1.38 -5.55
N ALA A 61 -11.12 -1.06 -6.67
CA ALA A 61 -10.69 0.30 -7.04
C ALA A 61 -11.77 1.11 -7.78
N GLY A 62 -12.98 0.59 -7.97
CA GLY A 62 -14.02 1.24 -8.79
C GLY A 62 -13.69 1.31 -10.28
N GLY A 63 -12.71 0.55 -10.76
CA GLY A 63 -12.13 0.64 -12.11
C GLY A 63 -12.75 -0.31 -13.13
N ALA A 64 -13.87 -0.99 -12.83
CA ALA A 64 -14.49 -1.92 -13.75
C ALA A 64 -14.80 -1.26 -15.11
N GLY A 65 -14.35 -1.90 -16.19
CA GLY A 65 -14.53 -1.42 -17.58
C GLY A 65 -13.49 -0.39 -18.04
N THR A 66 -12.86 0.37 -17.15
CA THR A 66 -11.90 1.44 -17.50
C THR A 66 -10.46 1.10 -17.12
N HIS A 67 -10.26 0.30 -16.10
CA HIS A 67 -8.95 -0.09 -15.57
C HIS A 67 -8.69 -1.58 -15.72
N THR A 68 -7.46 -1.96 -15.46
CA THR A 68 -7.02 -3.37 -15.39
C THR A 68 -5.97 -3.50 -14.29
N THR A 69 -5.93 -4.66 -13.64
CA THR A 69 -4.89 -4.96 -12.64
C THR A 69 -3.74 -5.73 -13.30
N VAL A 70 -2.53 -5.20 -13.16
CA VAL A 70 -1.29 -5.85 -13.60
C VAL A 70 -0.53 -6.32 -12.36
N PRO A 71 -0.43 -7.64 -12.17
CA PRO A 71 0.30 -8.22 -11.07
C PRO A 71 1.81 -8.18 -11.30
N MET A 72 2.55 -7.96 -10.23
CA MET A 72 4.02 -7.97 -10.20
C MET A 72 4.52 -8.82 -9.04
N GLN A 73 5.50 -9.66 -9.30
CA GLN A 73 6.19 -10.38 -8.25
C GLN A 73 7.12 -9.45 -7.47
N GLY A 74 7.29 -9.73 -6.18
CA GLY A 74 8.13 -8.95 -5.28
C GLY A 74 7.33 -8.17 -4.24
N SER A 75 7.98 -7.26 -3.54
CA SER A 75 7.35 -6.41 -2.55
C SER A 75 6.61 -5.23 -3.19
N GLY A 76 5.86 -4.46 -2.38
CA GLY A 76 5.25 -3.21 -2.84
C GLY A 76 6.25 -2.22 -3.46
N THR A 77 7.51 -2.22 -3.03
CA THR A 77 8.56 -1.39 -3.64
C THR A 77 8.81 -1.77 -5.10
N PHE A 78 8.81 -3.08 -5.45
CA PHE A 78 8.90 -3.53 -6.83
C PHE A 78 7.72 -3.03 -7.67
N ALA A 79 6.51 -3.03 -7.10
CA ALA A 79 5.32 -2.50 -7.77
C ALA A 79 5.42 -0.99 -8.03
N VAL A 80 5.90 -0.20 -7.06
CA VAL A 80 6.12 1.25 -7.23
C VAL A 80 7.21 1.54 -8.26
N GLU A 81 8.30 0.77 -8.23
CA GLU A 81 9.39 0.90 -9.22
C GLU A 81 8.91 0.58 -10.64
N ALA A 82 8.15 -0.53 -10.80
CA ALA A 82 7.53 -0.88 -12.07
C ALA A 82 6.55 0.21 -12.55
N MET A 83 5.73 0.77 -11.65
CA MET A 83 4.80 1.85 -11.94
C MET A 83 5.52 3.10 -12.44
N ILE A 84 6.51 3.60 -11.68
CA ILE A 84 7.28 4.79 -12.07
C ILE A 84 8.02 4.55 -13.39
N GLY A 85 8.71 3.41 -13.52
CA GLY A 85 9.49 3.07 -14.71
C GLY A 85 8.66 2.91 -15.97
N SER A 86 7.43 2.39 -15.86
CA SER A 86 6.57 2.17 -17.01
C SER A 86 5.75 3.41 -17.40
N PHE A 87 5.20 4.16 -16.43
CA PHE A 87 4.28 5.26 -16.72
C PHE A 87 4.98 6.60 -16.97
N VAL A 88 6.07 6.89 -16.24
CA VAL A 88 6.79 8.16 -16.47
C VAL A 88 7.63 8.05 -17.75
N PRO A 89 7.38 8.87 -18.79
CA PRO A 89 8.16 8.82 -20.01
C PRO A 89 9.65 9.10 -19.77
N LYS A 90 10.52 8.57 -20.63
CA LYS A 90 11.98 8.79 -20.54
C LYS A 90 12.38 10.26 -20.57
N ASN A 91 11.62 11.07 -21.31
CA ASN A 91 11.77 12.52 -21.42
C ASN A 91 10.80 13.31 -20.54
N GLY A 92 10.03 12.61 -19.69
CA GLY A 92 9.10 13.22 -18.74
C GLY A 92 9.74 13.52 -17.39
N LYS A 93 9.03 14.28 -16.57
CA LYS A 93 9.44 14.64 -15.21
C LYS A 93 8.33 14.26 -14.21
N LEU A 94 8.73 13.59 -13.13
CA LEU A 94 7.83 13.22 -12.02
C LEU A 94 7.90 14.27 -10.91
N LEU A 95 6.77 14.85 -10.54
CA LEU A 95 6.65 15.66 -9.32
C LEU A 95 6.17 14.77 -8.18
N ILE A 96 6.97 14.65 -7.12
CA ILE A 96 6.72 13.75 -6.00
C ILE A 96 6.29 14.58 -4.79
N LEU A 97 5.11 14.27 -4.23
CA LEU A 97 4.64 14.84 -2.98
C LEU A 97 5.21 14.01 -1.83
N VAL A 98 6.07 14.61 -1.01
CA VAL A 98 6.82 13.93 0.05
C VAL A 98 6.40 14.47 1.40
N ASN A 99 5.88 13.60 2.25
CA ASN A 99 5.70 13.84 3.68
C ASN A 99 6.05 12.60 4.51
N GLY A 100 7.03 11.81 4.02
CA GLY A 100 7.54 10.65 4.74
C GLY A 100 8.44 9.76 3.89
N ALA A 101 8.81 8.62 4.44
CA ALA A 101 9.82 7.73 3.87
C ALA A 101 9.42 7.12 2.52
N TYR A 102 8.12 6.93 2.26
CA TYR A 102 7.66 6.30 1.00
C TYR A 102 7.72 7.29 -0.17
N GLY A 103 7.38 8.56 0.05
CA GLY A 103 7.63 9.61 -0.92
C GLY A 103 9.13 9.78 -1.22
N THR A 104 9.98 9.79 -0.19
CA THR A 104 11.45 9.84 -0.35
C THR A 104 11.96 8.62 -1.13
N ARG A 105 11.39 7.44 -0.90
CA ARG A 105 11.74 6.22 -1.67
C ARG A 105 11.40 6.35 -3.15
N ALA A 106 10.26 6.96 -3.51
CA ALA A 106 9.90 7.21 -4.89
C ALA A 106 10.93 8.12 -5.59
N ALA A 107 11.45 9.14 -4.90
CA ALA A 107 12.54 9.98 -5.43
C ALA A 107 13.81 9.17 -5.67
N ARG A 108 14.18 8.26 -4.76
CA ARG A 108 15.34 7.36 -4.97
C ARG A 108 15.11 6.41 -6.15
N ILE A 109 13.91 5.88 -6.34
CA ILE A 109 13.58 5.06 -7.51
C ILE A 109 13.83 5.85 -8.79
N CYS A 110 13.40 7.13 -8.86
CA CYS A 110 13.68 7.99 -10.01
C CYS A 110 15.19 8.15 -10.28
N GLN A 111 15.99 8.33 -9.22
CA GLN A 111 17.46 8.40 -9.36
C GLN A 111 18.04 7.14 -9.98
N TYR A 112 17.67 5.95 -9.46
CA TYR A 112 18.15 4.67 -9.96
C TYR A 112 17.67 4.38 -11.39
N ALA A 113 16.44 4.79 -11.73
CA ALA A 113 15.86 4.62 -13.05
C ALA A 113 16.28 5.69 -14.07
N GLY A 114 17.10 6.69 -13.67
CA GLY A 114 17.49 7.82 -14.53
C GLY A 114 16.31 8.68 -14.98
N ARG A 115 15.24 8.80 -14.16
CA ARG A 115 14.07 9.63 -14.43
C ARG A 115 14.24 11.02 -13.84
N ALA A 116 13.91 12.06 -14.63
CA ALA A 116 13.85 13.42 -14.10
C ALA A 116 12.71 13.53 -13.07
N TYR A 117 12.97 14.18 -11.95
CA TYR A 117 11.97 14.39 -10.92
C TYR A 117 12.18 15.74 -10.20
N ALA A 118 11.13 16.15 -9.49
CA ALA A 118 11.15 17.22 -8.50
C ALA A 118 10.37 16.78 -7.27
N VAL A 119 10.61 17.43 -6.14
CA VAL A 119 9.98 17.10 -4.85
C VAL A 119 9.26 18.33 -4.32
N LEU A 120 8.01 18.15 -3.85
CA LEU A 120 7.33 19.06 -2.95
C LEU A 120 7.26 18.38 -1.59
N GLU A 121 8.05 18.89 -0.65
CA GLU A 121 8.17 18.33 0.69
C GLU A 121 7.38 19.13 1.71
N THR A 122 6.70 18.41 2.60
CA THR A 122 6.08 18.91 3.82
C THR A 122 6.52 18.04 5.00
N PRO A 123 6.43 18.52 6.25
CA PRO A 123 6.66 17.70 7.44
C PRO A 123 5.78 16.45 7.44
N GLU A 124 6.21 15.41 8.15
CA GLU A 124 5.52 14.10 8.18
C GLU A 124 4.13 14.11 8.83
N ASP A 125 3.81 15.13 9.60
CA ASP A 125 2.51 15.40 10.24
C ASP A 125 1.64 16.39 9.47
N THR A 126 2.10 16.80 8.29
CA THR A 126 1.48 17.83 7.46
C THR A 126 1.14 17.27 6.08
N PRO A 127 -0.12 17.43 5.62
CA PRO A 127 -0.49 17.02 4.26
C PRO A 127 0.27 17.83 3.19
N PRO A 128 0.35 17.33 1.95
CA PRO A 128 0.89 18.10 0.83
C PRO A 128 0.19 19.47 0.68
N ASP A 129 0.99 20.52 0.41
CA ASP A 129 0.49 21.86 0.14
C ASP A 129 -0.14 21.93 -1.27
N LEU A 130 -1.46 21.95 -1.32
CA LEU A 130 -2.23 21.94 -2.56
C LEU A 130 -2.05 23.24 -3.38
N ALA A 131 -1.86 24.39 -2.74
CA ALA A 131 -1.64 25.66 -3.42
C ALA A 131 -0.25 25.66 -4.10
N LYS A 132 0.76 25.15 -3.39
CA LYS A 132 2.11 24.99 -3.93
C LYS A 132 2.15 23.95 -5.06
N LEU A 133 1.37 22.87 -4.94
CA LEU A 133 1.22 21.88 -6.03
C LEU A 133 0.68 22.56 -7.29
N GLU A 134 -0.42 23.30 -7.18
CA GLU A 134 -1.01 23.99 -8.33
C GLU A 134 -0.06 25.02 -8.95
N ALA A 135 0.61 25.82 -8.13
CA ALA A 135 1.61 26.79 -8.59
C ALA A 135 2.79 26.11 -9.32
N THR A 136 3.29 24.99 -8.77
CA THR A 136 4.38 24.21 -9.40
C THR A 136 3.99 23.66 -10.76
N LEU A 137 2.79 23.08 -10.88
CA LEU A 137 2.30 22.53 -12.15
C LEU A 137 2.07 23.61 -13.23
N LYS A 138 1.74 24.83 -12.83
CA LYS A 138 1.65 25.98 -13.73
C LYS A 138 3.03 26.47 -14.19
N ALA A 139 4.01 26.47 -13.29
CA ALA A 139 5.37 26.98 -13.54
C ALA A 139 6.25 26.00 -14.32
N ASP A 140 6.06 24.70 -14.14
CA ASP A 140 6.94 23.66 -14.72
C ASP A 140 6.18 22.79 -15.72
N ALA A 141 6.26 23.19 -17.01
CA ALA A 141 5.63 22.46 -18.10
C ALA A 141 6.27 21.08 -18.37
N ALA A 142 7.49 20.81 -17.90
CA ALA A 142 8.16 19.52 -18.04
C ALA A 142 7.57 18.42 -17.15
N VAL A 143 6.83 18.78 -16.08
CA VAL A 143 6.14 17.81 -15.23
C VAL A 143 5.06 17.11 -16.03
N THR A 144 5.21 15.82 -16.24
CA THR A 144 4.23 14.96 -16.93
C THR A 144 3.33 14.23 -15.95
N HIS A 145 3.88 13.81 -14.83
CA HIS A 145 3.20 13.02 -13.80
C HIS A 145 3.42 13.60 -12.40
N VAL A 146 2.44 13.37 -11.54
CA VAL A 146 2.53 13.62 -10.09
C VAL A 146 2.44 12.27 -9.38
N PHE A 147 3.23 12.09 -8.32
CA PHE A 147 3.19 10.93 -7.44
C PHE A 147 2.76 11.34 -6.04
N VAL A 148 1.83 10.59 -5.46
CA VAL A 148 1.36 10.79 -4.09
C VAL A 148 1.22 9.46 -3.36
N VAL A 149 1.59 9.43 -2.08
CA VAL A 149 1.29 8.32 -1.17
C VAL A 149 -0.09 8.54 -0.57
N HIS A 150 -1.00 7.55 -0.65
CA HIS A 150 -2.36 7.67 -0.14
C HIS A 150 -2.39 7.73 1.39
N CYS A 151 -1.70 6.79 2.04
CA CYS A 151 -1.47 6.78 3.48
C CYS A 151 0.03 6.59 3.75
N GLU A 152 0.69 7.63 4.25
CA GLU A 152 2.11 7.56 4.58
C GLU A 152 2.31 6.73 5.86
N THR A 153 2.97 5.60 5.71
CA THR A 153 3.12 4.59 6.76
C THR A 153 3.96 5.09 7.94
N THR A 154 4.90 6.02 7.70
CA THR A 154 5.81 6.54 8.75
C THR A 154 5.14 7.45 9.76
N SER A 155 3.95 7.97 9.47
CA SER A 155 3.19 8.81 10.39
C SER A 155 1.75 8.33 10.61
N GLY A 156 1.21 7.60 9.64
CA GLY A 156 -0.21 7.22 9.57
C GLY A 156 -1.08 8.33 8.95
N ILE A 157 -0.48 9.36 8.33
CA ILE A 157 -1.23 10.46 7.73
C ILE A 157 -1.99 10.02 6.48
N LEU A 158 -3.26 10.38 6.40
CA LEU A 158 -4.09 10.23 5.22
C LEU A 158 -3.95 11.46 4.33
N ASN A 159 -3.34 11.30 3.17
CA ASN A 159 -3.16 12.39 2.22
C ASN A 159 -4.42 12.67 1.39
N PRO A 160 -4.67 13.92 0.99
CA PRO A 160 -5.88 14.35 0.27
C PRO A 160 -5.79 13.98 -1.22
N VAL A 161 -5.84 12.67 -1.52
CA VAL A 161 -5.62 12.14 -2.88
C VAL A 161 -6.68 12.64 -3.86
N ARG A 162 -7.93 12.83 -3.41
CA ARG A 162 -9.03 13.34 -4.23
C ARG A 162 -8.76 14.77 -4.71
N GLU A 163 -8.33 15.64 -3.80
CA GLU A 163 -7.98 17.03 -4.09
C GLU A 163 -6.73 17.13 -4.97
N VAL A 164 -5.72 16.31 -4.69
CA VAL A 164 -4.52 16.19 -5.53
C VAL A 164 -4.92 15.78 -6.95
N ALA A 165 -5.75 14.74 -7.11
CA ALA A 165 -6.21 14.26 -8.41
C ALA A 165 -6.95 15.36 -9.20
N ALA A 166 -7.81 16.13 -8.53
CA ALA A 166 -8.52 17.23 -9.14
C ALA A 166 -7.58 18.34 -9.66
N ILE A 167 -6.55 18.70 -8.88
CA ILE A 167 -5.54 19.69 -9.30
C ILE A 167 -4.72 19.17 -10.48
N VAL A 168 -4.24 17.93 -10.40
CA VAL A 168 -3.44 17.27 -11.44
C VAL A 168 -4.20 17.17 -12.75
N ALA A 169 -5.50 16.79 -12.69
CA ALA A 169 -6.37 16.70 -13.86
C ALA A 169 -6.60 18.07 -14.52
N ARG A 170 -6.87 19.13 -13.71
CA ARG A 170 -7.02 20.50 -14.22
C ARG A 170 -5.75 21.03 -14.90
N ALA A 171 -4.59 20.63 -14.39
CA ALA A 171 -3.30 20.99 -14.99
C ALA A 171 -2.98 20.16 -16.26
N GLY A 172 -3.84 19.21 -16.67
CA GLY A 172 -3.58 18.32 -17.80
C GLY A 172 -2.42 17.34 -17.55
N ARG A 173 -2.10 17.05 -16.27
CA ARG A 173 -1.05 16.09 -15.89
C ARG A 173 -1.65 14.75 -15.49
N ARG A 174 -0.79 13.77 -15.27
CA ARG A 174 -1.13 12.39 -14.93
C ARG A 174 -0.82 12.10 -13.46
N LEU A 175 -1.56 11.18 -12.85
CA LEU A 175 -1.41 10.85 -11.42
C LEU A 175 -1.01 9.39 -11.22
N LEU A 176 0.03 9.17 -10.41
CA LEU A 176 0.45 7.89 -9.88
C LEU A 176 0.22 7.87 -8.37
N ILE A 177 -0.41 6.81 -7.87
CA ILE A 177 -0.78 6.68 -6.46
C ILE A 177 -0.08 5.47 -5.85
N ASP A 178 0.63 5.68 -4.75
CA ASP A 178 1.04 4.60 -3.85
C ASP A 178 -0.06 4.41 -2.80
N SER A 179 -0.84 3.35 -2.93
CA SER A 179 -1.91 3.00 -1.99
C SER A 179 -1.56 1.73 -1.19
N MET A 180 -0.27 1.52 -0.93
CA MET A 180 0.25 0.31 -0.29
C MET A 180 -0.46 -0.01 1.01
N SER A 181 -0.56 0.96 1.91
CA SER A 181 -1.16 0.79 3.22
C SER A 181 -2.68 1.05 3.27
N ALA A 182 -3.26 1.61 2.21
CA ALA A 182 -4.65 2.06 2.21
C ALA A 182 -5.60 1.18 1.39
N PHE A 183 -5.11 0.57 0.31
CA PHE A 183 -5.93 -0.21 -0.62
C PHE A 183 -6.60 -1.41 0.07
N GLY A 184 -7.90 -1.53 -0.11
CA GLY A 184 -8.73 -2.57 0.51
C GLY A 184 -9.39 -2.14 1.82
N ALA A 185 -8.90 -1.11 2.52
CA ALA A 185 -9.54 -0.60 3.74
C ALA A 185 -10.06 0.84 3.59
N LEU A 186 -9.39 1.66 2.78
CA LEU A 186 -9.87 3.01 2.49
C LEU A 186 -10.40 3.09 1.06
N PRO A 187 -11.53 3.78 0.87
CA PRO A 187 -12.12 3.89 -0.46
C PRO A 187 -11.22 4.71 -1.39
N ILE A 188 -10.99 4.15 -2.57
CA ILE A 188 -10.49 4.87 -3.72
C ILE A 188 -11.31 4.41 -4.92
N ASP A 189 -11.93 5.33 -5.63
CA ASP A 189 -12.85 5.03 -6.71
C ASP A 189 -12.38 5.72 -7.99
N ALA A 190 -11.96 4.92 -8.96
CA ALA A 190 -11.48 5.41 -10.25
C ALA A 190 -12.50 6.23 -11.04
N ARG A 191 -13.80 6.13 -10.70
CA ARG A 191 -14.87 6.96 -11.27
C ARG A 191 -14.85 8.40 -10.76
N GLU A 192 -14.26 8.63 -9.58
CA GLU A 192 -14.20 9.92 -8.90
C GLU A 192 -12.77 10.47 -8.81
N VAL A 193 -11.79 9.60 -8.69
CA VAL A 193 -10.37 9.93 -8.59
C VAL A 193 -9.66 9.49 -9.86
N ARG A 194 -9.37 10.45 -10.74
CA ARG A 194 -8.67 10.15 -11.98
C ARG A 194 -7.19 9.87 -11.71
N PHE A 195 -6.73 8.68 -12.04
CA PHE A 195 -5.32 8.28 -11.96
C PHE A 195 -4.93 7.38 -13.13
N ASP A 196 -3.66 7.38 -13.52
CA ASP A 196 -3.13 6.49 -14.54
C ASP A 196 -2.75 5.13 -13.96
N ALA A 197 -2.21 5.14 -12.74
CA ALA A 197 -1.84 3.92 -12.04
C ALA A 197 -1.88 4.08 -10.52
N LEU A 198 -2.28 3.00 -9.85
CA LEU A 198 -2.31 2.86 -8.41
C LEU A 198 -1.61 1.57 -8.01
N ALA A 199 -0.54 1.67 -7.21
CA ALA A 199 0.22 0.51 -6.73
C ALA A 199 -0.23 0.07 -5.34
N SER A 200 -0.30 -1.26 -5.12
CA SER A 200 -0.52 -1.86 -3.81
C SER A 200 0.12 -3.25 -3.72
N SER A 201 -0.07 -3.96 -2.60
CA SER A 201 0.49 -5.29 -2.36
C SER A 201 -0.46 -6.20 -1.59
N SER A 202 -0.23 -7.52 -1.71
CA SER A 202 -1.05 -8.55 -1.11
C SER A 202 -1.08 -8.52 0.42
N ASN A 203 0.04 -8.17 1.04
CA ASN A 203 0.32 -8.37 2.48
C ASN A 203 -0.06 -7.18 3.37
N LYS A 204 -0.88 -6.28 2.88
CA LYS A 204 -1.43 -5.13 3.61
C LYS A 204 -2.92 -5.36 3.88
N CYS A 205 -3.77 -4.38 3.66
CA CYS A 205 -5.20 -4.48 3.98
C CYS A 205 -5.97 -5.58 3.23
N LEU A 206 -5.39 -6.19 2.20
CA LEU A 206 -5.96 -7.40 1.59
C LEU A 206 -5.67 -8.68 2.38
N GLU A 207 -4.76 -8.62 3.37
CA GLU A 207 -4.46 -9.72 4.30
C GLU A 207 -3.96 -11.01 3.63
N GLY A 208 -3.31 -10.86 2.47
CA GLY A 208 -2.58 -11.94 1.81
C GLY A 208 -1.14 -12.06 2.30
N VAL A 209 -0.39 -13.02 1.75
CA VAL A 209 1.02 -13.23 2.08
C VAL A 209 1.92 -12.24 1.32
N PRO A 210 3.14 -11.92 1.84
CA PRO A 210 4.11 -11.10 1.12
C PRO A 210 4.66 -11.82 -0.13
N GLY A 211 5.27 -11.05 -1.04
CA GLY A 211 5.92 -11.56 -2.26
C GLY A 211 5.18 -11.22 -3.55
N PHE A 212 4.07 -10.47 -3.45
CA PHE A 212 3.24 -10.11 -4.58
C PHE A 212 2.74 -8.67 -4.46
N GLY A 213 3.05 -7.86 -5.48
CA GLY A 213 2.48 -6.53 -5.67
C GLY A 213 1.56 -6.49 -6.89
N PHE A 214 0.80 -5.43 -7.03
CA PHE A 214 -0.05 -5.20 -8.20
C PHE A 214 -0.24 -3.72 -8.47
N ILE A 215 -0.56 -3.40 -9.71
CA ILE A 215 -0.86 -2.05 -10.13
C ILE A 215 -2.22 -2.06 -10.83
N VAL A 216 -3.14 -1.23 -10.34
CA VAL A 216 -4.40 -0.94 -11.04
C VAL A 216 -4.12 0.19 -12.02
N CYS A 217 -4.26 -0.09 -13.32
CA CYS A 217 -3.88 0.80 -14.40
C CYS A 217 -5.09 1.24 -15.21
N ASP A 218 -5.20 2.51 -15.54
CA ASP A 218 -6.07 2.98 -16.61
C ASP A 218 -5.65 2.30 -17.92
N ARG A 219 -6.63 1.74 -18.69
CA ARG A 219 -6.34 0.94 -19.90
C ARG A 219 -5.68 1.76 -20.99
N GLN A 220 -6.05 3.03 -21.15
CA GLN A 220 -5.44 3.90 -22.16
C GLN A 220 -4.03 4.33 -21.72
N ALA A 221 -3.86 4.59 -20.42
CA ALA A 221 -2.55 4.99 -19.89
C ALA A 221 -1.51 3.86 -20.02
N ILE A 222 -1.90 2.60 -19.73
CA ILE A 222 -0.96 1.47 -19.87
C ILE A 222 -0.66 1.15 -21.34
N GLU A 223 -1.60 1.32 -22.25
CA GLU A 223 -1.34 1.19 -23.68
C GLU A 223 -0.31 2.21 -24.17
N ASN A 224 -0.40 3.45 -23.68
CA ASN A 224 0.53 4.54 -24.00
C ASN A 224 1.90 4.38 -23.30
N ALA A 225 2.04 3.48 -22.35
CA ALA A 225 3.28 3.24 -21.60
C ALA A 225 4.31 2.40 -22.35
N LYS A 226 3.98 1.89 -23.54
CA LYS A 226 4.84 1.03 -24.36
C LYS A 226 6.24 1.63 -24.55
N GLY A 227 7.27 0.85 -24.21
CA GLY A 227 8.68 1.21 -24.43
C GLY A 227 9.27 2.22 -23.41
N ASN A 228 8.50 2.64 -22.41
CA ASN A 228 9.00 3.51 -21.34
C ASN A 228 9.84 2.75 -20.31
N ALA A 229 9.53 1.47 -20.05
CA ALA A 229 10.19 0.71 -19.00
C ALA A 229 11.72 0.71 -19.15
N HIS A 230 12.42 0.80 -18.02
CA HIS A 230 13.89 0.73 -17.93
C HIS A 230 14.38 -0.68 -17.59
N SER A 231 13.47 -1.59 -17.24
CA SER A 231 13.77 -2.96 -16.81
C SER A 231 12.88 -3.94 -17.56
N LEU A 232 13.46 -5.03 -18.05
CA LEU A 232 12.75 -6.09 -18.72
C LEU A 232 11.69 -6.74 -17.80
N SER A 233 12.06 -7.05 -16.57
CA SER A 233 11.19 -7.77 -15.62
C SER A 233 10.12 -6.89 -14.99
N LEU A 234 10.32 -5.57 -14.94
CA LEU A 234 9.39 -4.59 -14.36
C LEU A 234 8.57 -3.83 -15.40
N ASP A 235 8.54 -4.28 -16.66
CA ASP A 235 7.73 -3.70 -17.72
C ASP A 235 6.26 -4.09 -17.57
N LEU A 236 5.45 -3.14 -17.10
CA LEU A 236 4.00 -3.33 -16.88
C LEU A 236 3.23 -3.45 -18.18
N HIS A 237 3.61 -2.71 -19.23
CA HIS A 237 2.93 -2.79 -20.52
C HIS A 237 3.04 -4.20 -21.11
N ASP A 238 4.24 -4.73 -21.17
CA ASP A 238 4.45 -6.07 -21.75
C ASP A 238 3.88 -7.17 -20.85
N GLN A 239 3.93 -7.03 -19.53
CA GLN A 239 3.26 -7.94 -18.60
C GLN A 239 1.75 -7.94 -18.82
N TRP A 240 1.14 -6.76 -18.97
CA TRP A 240 -0.28 -6.62 -19.27
C TRP A 240 -0.64 -7.26 -20.61
N LYS A 241 0.12 -6.98 -21.67
CA LYS A 241 -0.12 -7.58 -23.00
C LYS A 241 -0.09 -9.11 -22.98
N ALA A 242 0.85 -9.72 -22.27
CA ALA A 242 0.92 -11.17 -22.11
C ALA A 242 -0.31 -11.74 -21.40
N LEU A 243 -0.76 -11.07 -20.32
CA LEU A 243 -1.94 -11.47 -19.56
C LEU A 243 -3.24 -11.32 -20.38
N GLU A 244 -3.39 -10.25 -21.17
CA GLU A 244 -4.57 -10.08 -22.03
C GLU A 244 -4.59 -11.09 -23.20
N ALA A 245 -3.41 -11.43 -23.76
CA ALA A 245 -3.32 -12.33 -24.89
C ALA A 245 -3.53 -13.81 -24.51
N THR A 246 -3.01 -14.24 -23.37
CA THR A 246 -2.92 -15.68 -23.01
C THR A 246 -3.39 -15.98 -21.60
N GLY A 247 -3.64 -15.00 -20.75
CA GLY A 247 -3.87 -15.16 -19.31
C GLY A 247 -2.59 -15.51 -18.52
N GLN A 248 -1.43 -15.60 -19.18
CA GLN A 248 -0.18 -16.07 -18.58
C GLN A 248 0.78 -14.93 -18.29
N TYR A 249 1.61 -15.12 -17.28
CA TYR A 249 2.73 -14.23 -16.97
C TYR A 249 3.85 -14.39 -18.00
N ARG A 250 4.60 -13.32 -18.24
CA ARG A 250 5.80 -13.35 -19.10
C ARG A 250 6.89 -14.28 -18.56
N PHE A 251 7.05 -14.29 -17.25
CA PHE A 251 8.05 -15.07 -16.49
C PHE A 251 7.36 -15.86 -15.40
N THR A 252 8.05 -16.81 -14.77
CA THR A 252 7.49 -17.65 -13.71
C THR A 252 6.92 -16.78 -12.58
N PRO A 253 5.60 -16.90 -12.30
CA PRO A 253 4.97 -16.09 -11.24
C PRO A 253 5.16 -16.73 -9.86
N PRO A 254 4.98 -15.98 -8.78
CA PRO A 254 4.96 -16.50 -7.42
C PRO A 254 3.62 -17.19 -7.12
N ILE A 255 3.41 -18.38 -7.67
CA ILE A 255 2.13 -19.09 -7.72
C ILE A 255 1.46 -19.18 -6.35
N HIS A 256 2.18 -19.62 -5.32
CA HIS A 256 1.66 -19.77 -3.96
C HIS A 256 1.16 -18.45 -3.38
N ALA A 257 1.88 -17.34 -3.62
CA ALA A 257 1.44 -16.02 -3.17
C ALA A 257 0.20 -15.54 -3.91
N ILE A 258 0.04 -15.90 -5.18
CA ILE A 258 -1.13 -15.54 -5.99
C ILE A 258 -2.38 -16.29 -5.51
N VAL A 259 -2.29 -17.59 -5.29
CA VAL A 259 -3.44 -18.38 -4.81
C VAL A 259 -3.81 -18.01 -3.37
N ALA A 260 -2.83 -17.68 -2.53
CA ALA A 260 -3.06 -17.13 -1.20
C ALA A 260 -3.79 -15.79 -1.27
N LEU A 261 -3.41 -14.89 -2.18
CA LEU A 261 -4.11 -13.62 -2.39
C LEU A 261 -5.52 -13.83 -2.94
N HIS A 262 -5.72 -14.76 -3.86
CA HIS A 262 -7.07 -15.11 -4.34
C HIS A 262 -7.98 -15.52 -3.18
N GLN A 263 -7.50 -16.37 -2.26
CA GLN A 263 -8.24 -16.75 -1.05
C GLN A 263 -8.48 -15.55 -0.13
N ALA A 264 -7.47 -14.71 0.10
CA ALA A 264 -7.63 -13.50 0.92
C ALA A 264 -8.65 -12.52 0.32
N ILE A 265 -8.74 -12.42 -1.00
CA ILE A 265 -9.76 -11.62 -1.70
C ILE A 265 -11.16 -12.24 -1.52
N ALA A 266 -11.28 -13.56 -1.51
CA ALA A 266 -12.58 -14.21 -1.21
C ALA A 266 -13.05 -13.84 0.20
N GLU A 267 -12.16 -13.85 1.20
CA GLU A 267 -12.45 -13.40 2.58
C GLU A 267 -12.80 -11.90 2.62
N PHE A 268 -12.04 -11.07 1.91
CA PHE A 268 -12.31 -9.64 1.77
C PHE A 268 -13.70 -9.35 1.19
N VAL A 269 -14.11 -10.08 0.17
CA VAL A 269 -15.45 -9.95 -0.43
C VAL A 269 -16.53 -10.41 0.54
N ALA A 270 -16.32 -11.55 1.23
CA ALA A 270 -17.24 -12.06 2.25
C ALA A 270 -17.42 -11.12 3.45
N GLU A 271 -16.39 -10.36 3.81
CA GLU A 271 -16.42 -9.31 4.84
C GLU A 271 -17.20 -8.05 4.40
N GLY A 272 -17.56 -7.92 3.13
CA GLY A 272 -18.23 -6.74 2.56
C GLY A 272 -17.29 -5.79 1.80
N GLY A 273 -16.14 -6.28 1.37
CA GLY A 273 -15.17 -5.54 0.57
C GLY A 273 -14.55 -4.34 1.30
N VAL A 274 -14.29 -3.27 0.57
CA VAL A 274 -13.67 -2.04 1.12
C VAL A 274 -14.49 -1.46 2.27
N ALA A 275 -15.82 -1.49 2.18
CA ALA A 275 -16.70 -0.93 3.20
C ALA A 275 -16.63 -1.73 4.51
N GLY A 276 -16.77 -3.06 4.43
CA GLY A 276 -16.71 -3.97 5.58
C GLY A 276 -15.33 -3.96 6.24
N ARG A 277 -14.28 -4.18 5.45
CA ARG A 277 -12.87 -4.14 5.90
C ARG A 277 -12.52 -2.79 6.53
N GLY A 278 -12.90 -1.70 5.90
CA GLY A 278 -12.68 -0.35 6.43
C GLY A 278 -13.47 -0.07 7.71
N ALA A 279 -14.67 -0.63 7.88
CA ALA A 279 -15.44 -0.49 9.11
C ALA A 279 -14.74 -1.20 10.29
N ARG A 280 -14.28 -2.45 10.09
CA ARG A 280 -13.49 -3.17 11.09
C ARG A 280 -12.23 -2.41 11.50
N TYR A 281 -11.48 -1.88 10.54
CA TYR A 281 -10.26 -1.14 10.83
C TYR A 281 -10.52 0.16 11.56
N ARG A 282 -11.58 0.89 11.22
CA ARG A 282 -11.97 2.11 11.95
C ARG A 282 -12.32 1.80 13.40
N GLU A 283 -13.07 0.71 13.66
CA GLU A 283 -13.43 0.31 15.02
C GLU A 283 -12.19 -0.11 15.82
N ASN A 284 -11.32 -0.93 15.23
CA ASN A 284 -10.07 -1.32 15.87
C ASN A 284 -9.19 -0.10 16.20
N CYS A 285 -9.10 0.86 15.26
CA CYS A 285 -8.36 2.11 15.46
C CYS A 285 -8.95 2.91 16.63
N ARG A 286 -10.27 3.05 16.70
CA ARG A 286 -10.97 3.75 17.78
C ARG A 286 -10.63 3.12 19.13
N VAL A 287 -10.81 1.80 19.26
CA VAL A 287 -10.53 1.06 20.51
C VAL A 287 -9.08 1.22 20.93
N LEU A 288 -8.13 1.06 19.98
CA LEU A 288 -6.70 1.23 20.24
C LEU A 288 -6.37 2.64 20.74
N VAL A 289 -6.82 3.65 20.01
CA VAL A 289 -6.48 5.06 20.30
C VAL A 289 -7.08 5.48 21.64
N GLU A 290 -8.36 5.15 21.88
CA GLU A 290 -9.03 5.46 23.17
C GLU A 290 -8.32 4.76 24.34
N GLY A 291 -8.00 3.47 24.18
CA GLY A 291 -7.31 2.70 25.23
C GLY A 291 -5.91 3.23 25.54
N LEU A 292 -5.12 3.55 24.52
CA LEU A 292 -3.78 4.07 24.75
C LEU A 292 -3.79 5.52 25.27
N ARG A 293 -4.71 6.36 24.81
CA ARG A 293 -4.89 7.72 25.35
C ARG A 293 -5.30 7.69 26.83
N ALA A 294 -6.16 6.75 27.22
CA ALA A 294 -6.52 6.55 28.64
C ALA A 294 -5.32 6.14 29.50
N MET A 295 -4.31 5.53 28.92
CA MET A 295 -3.02 5.21 29.57
C MET A 295 -1.99 6.35 29.50
N GLY A 296 -2.33 7.51 28.91
CA GLY A 296 -1.45 8.68 28.82
C GLY A 296 -0.55 8.72 27.59
N PHE A 297 -0.80 7.89 26.58
CA PHE A 297 -0.08 7.99 25.30
C PHE A 297 -0.68 9.09 24.41
N GLU A 298 0.19 9.81 23.70
CA GLU A 298 -0.20 10.86 22.77
C GLU A 298 -0.01 10.41 21.33
N THR A 299 -1.02 10.59 20.48
CA THR A 299 -0.92 10.33 19.03
C THR A 299 -0.09 11.42 18.35
N LEU A 300 0.74 11.04 17.37
CA LEU A 300 1.52 11.98 16.56
C LEU A 300 0.61 12.92 15.77
N LEU A 301 -0.48 12.39 15.23
CA LEU A 301 -1.39 13.13 14.37
C LEU A 301 -2.68 13.50 15.10
N PRO A 302 -3.29 14.63 14.77
CA PRO A 302 -4.68 14.90 15.14
C PRO A 302 -5.63 13.97 14.40
N ASP A 303 -6.76 13.61 15.02
CA ASP A 303 -7.71 12.61 14.50
C ASP A 303 -8.17 12.86 13.06
N ARG A 304 -8.30 14.13 12.66
CA ARG A 304 -8.71 14.52 11.29
C ARG A 304 -7.71 14.14 10.19
N LEU A 305 -6.46 13.91 10.53
CA LEU A 305 -5.39 13.53 9.59
C LEU A 305 -5.02 12.06 9.70
N GLN A 306 -5.47 11.39 10.77
CA GLN A 306 -5.12 10.02 11.07
C GLN A 306 -5.87 9.05 10.16
N ALA A 307 -5.13 8.23 9.40
CA ALA A 307 -5.72 7.08 8.73
C ALA A 307 -6.04 5.97 9.74
N PRO A 308 -7.22 5.33 9.65
CA PRO A 308 -7.61 4.28 10.58
C PRO A 308 -6.93 2.92 10.27
N ILE A 309 -5.65 2.93 9.94
CA ILE A 309 -4.88 1.76 9.50
C ILE A 309 -3.62 1.61 10.36
N ILE A 310 -2.89 2.70 10.53
CA ILE A 310 -1.63 2.77 11.23
C ILE A 310 -1.69 3.99 12.14
N VAL A 311 -1.46 3.79 13.43
CA VAL A 311 -1.41 4.88 14.40
C VAL A 311 0.01 5.01 14.91
N THR A 312 0.52 6.23 14.88
CA THR A 312 1.82 6.58 15.44
C THR A 312 1.61 7.34 16.73
N PHE A 313 2.26 6.87 17.79
CA PHE A 313 2.27 7.51 19.09
C PHE A 313 3.65 8.09 19.39
N HIS A 314 3.69 9.17 20.16
CA HIS A 314 4.93 9.65 20.75
C HIS A 314 5.48 8.60 21.72
N MET A 315 6.78 8.34 21.66
CA MET A 315 7.43 7.45 22.61
C MET A 315 7.42 8.09 24.00
N PRO A 316 6.99 7.37 25.05
CA PRO A 316 7.09 7.84 26.42
C PRO A 316 8.52 8.25 26.76
N ARG A 317 8.65 9.31 27.57
CA ARG A 317 9.97 9.86 27.97
C ARG A 317 10.75 8.96 28.93
N ASP A 318 10.11 7.94 29.54
CA ASP A 318 10.80 6.97 30.40
C ASP A 318 11.76 6.10 29.61
N PRO A 319 13.08 6.21 29.82
CA PRO A 319 14.07 5.39 29.10
C PRO A 319 13.91 3.89 29.35
N LYS A 320 13.26 3.50 30.46
CA LYS A 320 13.02 2.09 30.79
C LYS A 320 11.83 1.51 30.03
N PHE A 321 10.93 2.36 29.53
CA PHE A 321 9.73 1.93 28.80
C PHE A 321 10.10 1.08 27.58
N PHE A 322 11.02 1.57 26.74
CA PHE A 322 11.44 0.86 25.52
C PHE A 322 12.10 -0.48 25.84
N ILE A 323 12.96 -0.53 26.88
CA ILE A 323 13.60 -1.76 27.33
C ILE A 323 12.56 -2.74 27.88
N SER A 324 11.58 -2.27 28.64
CA SER A 324 10.50 -3.10 29.18
C SER A 324 9.62 -3.64 28.05
N LEU A 325 9.25 -2.81 27.08
CA LEU A 325 8.49 -3.20 25.88
C LEU A 325 9.22 -4.30 25.11
N LEU A 326 10.52 -4.13 24.82
CA LEU A 326 11.31 -5.14 24.12
C LEU A 326 11.41 -6.47 24.88
N ARG A 327 11.43 -6.44 26.21
CA ARG A 327 11.47 -7.66 27.04
C ARG A 327 10.14 -8.41 27.11
N THR A 328 9.03 -7.71 26.92
CA THR A 328 7.67 -8.30 26.96
C THR A 328 7.17 -8.76 25.61
N MET A 329 7.75 -8.26 24.52
CA MET A 329 7.38 -8.68 23.16
C MET A 329 8.11 -9.95 22.75
N PRO A 330 7.44 -10.88 22.05
CA PRO A 330 8.13 -12.03 21.43
C PRO A 330 9.24 -11.57 20.50
N ALA A 331 10.35 -12.32 20.41
CA ALA A 331 11.52 -11.96 19.60
C ALA A 331 11.18 -11.64 18.12
N ALA A 332 10.17 -12.31 17.56
CA ALA A 332 9.69 -12.09 16.19
C ALA A 332 8.98 -10.73 15.97
N THR A 333 8.56 -10.06 17.04
CA THR A 333 7.82 -8.78 16.98
C THR A 333 8.65 -7.59 17.45
N GLN A 334 9.92 -7.81 17.84
CA GLN A 334 10.78 -6.75 18.34
C GLN A 334 11.11 -5.71 17.25
N PRO A 335 10.87 -4.42 17.50
CA PRO A 335 11.20 -3.35 16.57
C PRO A 335 12.73 -3.21 16.42
N ARG A 336 13.18 -2.84 15.22
CA ARG A 336 14.58 -2.48 15.00
C ARG A 336 14.90 -1.17 15.71
N ARG A 337 15.95 -1.16 16.51
CA ARG A 337 16.35 -0.06 17.42
C ARG A 337 16.50 1.31 16.72
N GLU A 338 16.93 1.34 15.47
CA GLU A 338 17.26 2.57 14.74
C GLU A 338 16.07 3.40 14.25
N ILE A 339 14.87 2.80 14.13
CA ILE A 339 13.67 3.46 13.58
C ILE A 339 12.78 4.03 14.71
N PHE A 340 12.98 3.63 15.97
CA PHE A 340 12.00 3.76 17.04
C PHE A 340 12.41 4.67 18.22
N GLU A 341 13.53 5.38 18.13
CA GLU A 341 14.02 6.19 19.27
C GLU A 341 13.04 7.31 19.72
N ARG A 342 12.01 7.64 18.90
CA ARG A 342 11.04 8.71 19.21
C ARG A 342 9.58 8.37 18.96
N LYS A 343 9.24 7.22 18.35
CA LYS A 343 7.88 6.90 17.90
C LYS A 343 7.53 5.43 18.09
N LEU A 344 6.31 5.17 18.52
CA LEU A 344 5.72 3.84 18.61
C LEU A 344 4.68 3.69 17.49
N PHE A 345 4.90 2.76 16.56
CA PHE A 345 3.97 2.44 15.49
C PHE A 345 3.14 1.23 15.87
N ILE A 346 1.83 1.34 15.77
CA ILE A 346 0.91 0.23 15.99
C ILE A 346 -0.01 0.12 14.78
N ASN A 347 -0.03 -1.07 14.18
CA ASN A 347 -1.01 -1.39 13.16
C ASN A 347 -2.31 -1.85 13.84
N VAL A 348 -3.43 -1.29 13.42
CA VAL A 348 -4.76 -1.54 14.00
C VAL A 348 -5.47 -2.75 13.40
N LEU A 349 -4.79 -3.58 12.62
CA LEU A 349 -5.42 -4.61 11.79
C LEU A 349 -5.90 -5.86 12.57
N HIS A 350 -5.32 -6.14 13.74
CA HIS A 350 -5.56 -7.35 14.52
C HIS A 350 -5.81 -7.08 16.02
N ILE A 351 -6.54 -6.03 16.34
CA ILE A 351 -6.95 -5.74 17.71
C ILE A 351 -8.35 -6.23 17.96
#